data_b672765f1ba7f2f12266ea0d4f84b61b
#
_entry.id   b672765f1ba7f2f12266ea0d4f84b61b
#
_cell.length_a   1.000
_cell.length_b   1.000
_cell.length_c   1.000
_cell.angle_alpha   90.00
_cell.angle_beta   90.00
_cell.angle_gamma   90.00
#
_symmetry.space_group_name_H-M   'P 1'
#
loop_
_entity.id
_entity.type
_entity.pdbx_description
1 polymer ?
#
loop_
_entity_poly.entity_id
_entity_poly.type
_entity_poly.pdbx_seq_one_letter_code
_entity_poly.pdbx_strand_id
1 'polypeptide(L)'
;AKRLGAEHPGFEMTPLELIDRTLQDSGWGDVESLRENRWIDCQPAFNQAHYIDGFNFPDGKFRFAPKWQDVLPHGFGPDGGWERMPKLPEHWAVIEEATEAMPYRLVTAPARSYLNSSFTETPTSAAREDKPTVMMHPVDAEEIGVVTDDRVTLGNDRGELPIDVQVFDGVQKGVVVVESIWPNNAFEGGKGINVLTGADPVAPVGGAAFHDNRIWIKRIS
;
A
#
# COMPACT_ATOMS: atom_id res chain seq x y z
N ALA A 1 25.03 -0.44 -1.59
CA ALA A 1 25.19 0.35 -2.79
C ALA A 1 26.61 0.15 -3.38
N LYS A 2 27.68 0.59 -2.75
CA LYS A 2 29.10 0.47 -3.25
C LYS A 2 29.49 -0.94 -3.68
N ARG A 3 29.15 -1.98 -2.90
CA ARG A 3 29.45 -3.38 -3.24
C ARG A 3 28.73 -3.88 -4.50
N LEU A 4 27.66 -3.22 -4.90
CA LEU A 4 26.86 -3.53 -6.09
C LEU A 4 27.18 -2.62 -7.28
N GLY A 5 28.20 -1.74 -7.13
CA GLY A 5 28.58 -0.80 -8.18
C GLY A 5 27.56 0.32 -8.43
N ALA A 6 26.66 0.58 -7.48
CA ALA A 6 25.70 1.67 -7.61
C ALA A 6 26.38 3.02 -7.37
N GLU A 7 26.25 3.92 -8.34
CA GLU A 7 26.84 5.27 -8.33
C GLU A 7 25.75 6.32 -8.10
N HIS A 8 25.84 7.00 -6.96
CA HIS A 8 25.00 8.17 -6.66
C HIS A 8 25.70 9.01 -5.59
N PRO A 9 25.74 10.35 -5.69
CA PRO A 9 26.43 11.22 -4.72
C PRO A 9 25.98 10.99 -3.27
N GLY A 10 24.70 10.72 -3.05
CA GLY A 10 24.15 10.44 -1.72
C GLY A 10 24.74 9.21 -1.02
N PHE A 11 25.37 8.28 -1.75
CA PHE A 11 26.02 7.10 -1.15
C PHE A 11 27.38 7.44 -0.51
N GLU A 12 27.94 8.59 -0.85
CA GLU A 12 29.19 9.09 -0.28
C GLU A 12 28.97 10.07 0.88
N MET A 13 27.73 10.55 1.06
CA MET A 13 27.38 11.51 2.09
C MET A 13 27.17 10.83 3.45
N THR A 14 27.58 11.51 4.50
CA THR A 14 27.13 11.20 5.86
C THR A 14 25.64 11.53 6.00
N PRO A 15 24.95 10.97 6.99
CA PRO A 15 23.53 11.33 7.24
C PRO A 15 23.33 12.84 7.43
N LEU A 16 24.27 13.52 8.05
CA LEU A 16 24.18 14.97 8.29
C LEU A 16 24.32 15.77 6.99
N GLU A 17 25.30 15.42 6.15
CA GLU A 17 25.45 16.04 4.83
C GLU A 17 24.25 15.80 3.92
N LEU A 18 23.63 14.62 4.01
CA LEU A 18 22.41 14.32 3.26
C LEU A 18 21.22 15.18 3.73
N ILE A 19 21.06 15.35 5.06
CA ILE A 19 20.05 16.25 5.63
C ILE A 19 20.31 17.69 5.18
N ASP A 20 21.54 18.18 5.32
CA ASP A 20 21.92 19.54 4.94
C ASP A 20 21.65 19.81 3.45
N ARG A 21 22.04 18.90 2.60
CA ARG A 21 21.76 18.97 1.16
C ARG A 21 20.25 18.97 0.86
N THR A 22 19.47 18.15 1.56
CA THR A 22 18.02 18.11 1.39
C THR A 22 17.38 19.45 1.78
N LEU A 23 17.81 20.06 2.88
CA LEU A 23 17.32 21.37 3.32
C LEU A 23 17.63 22.45 2.28
N GLN A 24 18.88 22.49 1.79
CA GLN A 24 19.30 23.47 0.78
C GLN A 24 18.54 23.31 -0.54
N ASP A 25 18.44 22.08 -1.05
CA ASP A 25 17.72 21.80 -2.31
C ASP A 25 16.21 22.06 -2.21
N SER A 26 15.65 21.98 -1.00
CA SER A 26 14.25 22.32 -0.70
C SER A 26 14.02 23.81 -0.45
N GLY A 27 15.06 24.63 -0.38
CA GLY A 27 14.95 26.06 -0.06
C GLY A 27 14.62 26.34 1.41
N TRP A 28 14.89 25.39 2.31
CA TRP A 28 14.55 25.48 3.74
C TRP A 28 15.77 25.84 4.62
N GLY A 29 16.82 26.39 4.03
CA GLY A 29 18.03 26.76 4.72
C GLY A 29 19.04 25.62 4.80
N ASP A 30 19.74 25.51 5.90
CA ASP A 30 20.78 24.53 6.18
C ASP A 30 20.61 23.87 7.55
N VAL A 31 21.46 22.88 7.84
CA VAL A 31 21.39 22.14 9.09
C VAL A 31 21.70 23.00 10.32
N GLU A 32 22.56 24.00 10.17
CA GLU A 32 22.91 24.90 11.31
C GLU A 32 21.71 25.79 11.66
N SER A 33 21.04 26.36 10.67
CA SER A 33 19.79 27.11 10.86
C SER A 33 18.71 26.23 11.52
N LEU A 34 18.59 24.97 11.12
CA LEU A 34 17.67 24.04 11.76
C LEU A 34 18.05 23.73 13.22
N ARG A 35 19.35 23.62 13.52
CA ARG A 35 19.83 23.43 14.91
C ARG A 35 19.53 24.61 15.81
N GLU A 36 19.70 25.82 15.30
CA GLU A 36 19.40 27.06 16.03
C GLU A 36 17.90 27.21 16.28
N ASN A 37 17.09 27.06 15.26
CA ASN A 37 15.65 27.30 15.32
C ASN A 37 14.87 26.10 15.86
N ARG A 38 15.43 24.89 15.84
CA ARG A 38 14.83 23.63 16.31
C ARG A 38 13.69 23.10 15.44
N TRP A 39 13.15 23.89 14.55
CA TRP A 39 12.05 23.51 13.63
C TRP A 39 12.04 24.44 12.41
N ILE A 40 11.38 24.01 11.36
CA ILE A 40 11.11 24.78 10.14
C ILE A 40 9.66 24.60 9.78
N ASP A 41 8.95 25.68 9.53
CA ASP A 41 7.61 25.64 8.96
C ASP A 41 7.72 25.38 7.46
N CYS A 42 7.38 24.17 7.04
CA CYS A 42 7.40 23.74 5.64
C CYS A 42 6.05 23.95 4.94
N GLN A 43 5.06 24.52 5.64
CA GLN A 43 3.73 24.71 5.08
C GLN A 43 3.72 25.96 4.16
N PRO A 44 3.06 25.87 2.99
CA PRO A 44 2.77 27.07 2.20
C PRO A 44 1.90 28.04 2.98
N ALA A 45 1.94 29.31 2.61
CA ALA A 45 1.01 30.31 3.16
C ALA A 45 -0.45 29.84 3.05
N PHE A 46 -1.29 30.21 4.01
CA PHE A 46 -2.69 29.76 4.10
C PHE A 46 -3.45 29.87 2.79
N ASN A 47 -3.36 31.00 2.13
CA ASN A 47 -4.05 31.25 0.86
C ASN A 47 -3.57 30.28 -0.25
N GLN A 48 -2.29 29.98 -0.30
CA GLN A 48 -1.70 29.07 -1.27
C GLN A 48 -2.09 27.62 -0.95
N ALA A 49 -2.00 27.21 0.33
CA ALA A 49 -2.36 25.87 0.77
C ALA A 49 -3.84 25.54 0.54
N HIS A 50 -4.71 26.56 0.57
CA HIS A 50 -6.15 26.41 0.39
C HIS A 50 -6.66 26.93 -0.97
N TYR A 51 -5.74 27.19 -1.91
CA TYR A 51 -6.05 27.64 -3.27
C TYR A 51 -6.92 28.90 -3.36
N ILE A 52 -6.90 29.79 -2.34
CA ILE A 52 -7.67 31.04 -2.33
C ILE A 52 -7.17 31.98 -3.42
N ASP A 53 -5.86 32.01 -3.65
CA ASP A 53 -5.23 32.79 -4.70
C ASP A 53 -5.23 32.09 -6.07
N GLY A 54 -5.91 30.95 -6.17
CA GLY A 54 -5.99 30.12 -7.38
C GLY A 54 -5.14 28.85 -7.33
N PHE A 55 -5.26 28.03 -8.36
CA PHE A 55 -4.52 26.78 -8.53
C PHE A 55 -3.17 27.01 -9.23
N ASN A 56 -2.24 26.08 -9.09
CA ASN A 56 -0.87 26.14 -9.64
C ASN A 56 -0.80 25.99 -11.17
N PHE A 57 -1.78 26.52 -11.90
CA PHE A 57 -1.76 26.62 -13.34
C PHE A 57 -1.63 28.09 -13.75
N PRO A 58 -1.08 28.42 -14.94
CA PRO A 58 -0.86 29.80 -15.37
C PRO A 58 -2.09 30.69 -15.36
N ASP A 59 -3.28 30.10 -15.49
CA ASP A 59 -4.58 30.81 -15.41
C ASP A 59 -5.27 30.70 -14.05
N GLY A 60 -4.59 30.12 -13.04
CA GLY A 60 -5.11 29.95 -11.69
C GLY A 60 -6.31 29.02 -11.54
N LYS A 61 -6.70 28.28 -12.58
CA LYS A 61 -7.93 27.48 -12.57
C LYS A 61 -7.65 25.98 -12.35
N PHE A 62 -8.60 25.32 -11.68
CA PHE A 62 -8.59 23.87 -11.54
C PHE A 62 -8.78 23.16 -12.90
N ARG A 63 -8.13 22.04 -13.08
CA ARG A 63 -8.23 21.19 -14.28
C ARG A 63 -9.02 19.93 -13.99
N PHE A 64 -10.27 19.89 -14.43
CA PHE A 64 -11.07 18.64 -14.39
C PHE A 64 -10.58 17.61 -15.42
N ALA A 65 -10.05 18.04 -16.52
CA ALA A 65 -9.49 17.19 -17.58
C ALA A 65 -8.03 17.63 -17.85
N PRO A 66 -7.08 17.23 -16.99
CA PRO A 66 -5.69 17.58 -17.20
C PRO A 66 -5.11 16.83 -18.40
N LYS A 67 -4.14 17.44 -19.05
CA LYS A 67 -3.23 16.70 -19.91
C LYS A 67 -2.18 16.05 -19.03
N TRP A 68 -2.29 14.77 -18.82
CA TRP A 68 -1.43 14.04 -17.89
C TRP A 68 0.06 14.19 -18.20
N GLN A 69 0.44 14.24 -19.48
CA GLN A 69 1.81 14.48 -19.92
C GLN A 69 2.38 15.82 -19.45
N ASP A 70 1.54 16.85 -19.36
CA ASP A 70 1.95 18.19 -18.91
C ASP A 70 2.10 18.26 -17.38
N VAL A 71 1.34 17.41 -16.67
CA VAL A 71 1.33 17.38 -15.19
C VAL A 71 2.47 16.52 -14.64
N LEU A 72 2.70 15.39 -15.26
CA LEU A 72 3.69 14.40 -14.83
C LEU A 72 4.50 13.91 -16.05
N PRO A 73 5.55 14.62 -16.46
CA PRO A 73 6.30 14.30 -17.68
C PRO A 73 7.01 12.94 -17.65
N HIS A 74 7.15 12.34 -16.46
CA HIS A 74 7.80 11.04 -16.26
C HIS A 74 6.83 10.07 -15.59
N GLY A 75 5.84 9.59 -16.33
CA GLY A 75 4.90 8.58 -15.85
C GLY A 75 5.58 7.30 -15.40
N PHE A 76 5.19 6.79 -14.25
CA PHE A 76 5.65 5.53 -13.71
C PHE A 76 4.53 4.49 -13.82
N GLY A 77 4.90 3.29 -14.20
CA GLY A 77 4.03 2.12 -14.13
C GLY A 77 4.19 1.22 -15.34
N PRO A 78 4.03 -0.10 -15.17
CA PRO A 78 4.15 -1.09 -16.25
C PRO A 78 3.05 -0.94 -17.29
N ASP A 79 1.91 -0.35 -16.92
CA ASP A 79 0.80 -0.09 -17.82
C ASP A 79 0.99 1.17 -18.65
N GLY A 80 2.14 1.76 -18.58
CA GLY A 80 2.83 2.72 -19.43
C GLY A 80 2.04 3.94 -19.53
N GLY A 81 1.35 4.50 -19.36
CA GLY A 81 1.25 5.75 -19.95
C GLY A 81 -0.06 6.43 -19.69
N TRP A 82 0.14 7.64 -19.82
CA TRP A 82 -0.84 8.69 -19.88
C TRP A 82 -2.04 8.36 -20.77
N GLU A 83 -1.86 7.52 -21.78
CA GLU A 83 -2.88 7.14 -22.76
C GLU A 83 -4.02 6.33 -22.12
N ARG A 84 -3.74 5.64 -21.02
CA ARG A 84 -4.73 4.87 -20.29
C ARG A 84 -5.43 5.65 -19.18
N MET A 85 -4.93 6.84 -18.84
CA MET A 85 -5.54 7.67 -17.81
C MET A 85 -6.90 8.20 -18.30
N PRO A 86 -7.95 8.13 -17.47
CA PRO A 86 -9.25 8.70 -17.80
C PRO A 86 -9.15 10.22 -17.95
N LYS A 87 -9.93 10.77 -18.88
CA LYS A 87 -9.93 12.22 -19.15
C LYS A 87 -10.59 13.02 -18.05
N LEU A 88 -11.50 12.42 -17.34
CA LEU A 88 -12.24 13.01 -16.23
C LEU A 88 -12.10 12.13 -14.98
N PRO A 89 -12.35 12.68 -13.78
CA PRO A 89 -12.47 11.86 -12.57
C PRO A 89 -13.60 10.85 -12.75
N GLU A 90 -13.26 9.60 -12.91
CA GLU A 90 -14.20 8.49 -13.10
C GLU A 90 -13.64 7.21 -12.47
N HIS A 91 -14.47 6.17 -12.41
CA HIS A 91 -14.03 4.86 -11.98
C HIS A 91 -12.98 4.31 -12.95
N TRP A 92 -11.88 3.86 -12.37
CA TRP A 92 -10.85 3.15 -13.08
C TRP A 92 -10.96 1.65 -12.80
N ALA A 93 -10.76 0.83 -13.83
CA ALA A 93 -10.69 -0.61 -13.64
C ALA A 93 -9.56 -0.97 -12.67
N VAL A 94 -9.86 -1.81 -11.70
CA VAL A 94 -8.88 -2.31 -10.74
C VAL A 94 -7.83 -3.16 -11.45
N ILE A 95 -6.60 -3.17 -10.94
CA ILE A 95 -5.47 -3.89 -11.54
C ILE A 95 -5.73 -5.40 -11.56
N GLU A 96 -6.33 -5.93 -10.48
CA GLU A 96 -6.65 -7.34 -10.34
C GLU A 96 -8.14 -7.54 -10.09
N GLU A 97 -8.96 -7.44 -11.13
CA GLU A 97 -10.37 -7.82 -11.03
C GLU A 97 -10.53 -9.30 -10.68
N ALA A 98 -11.53 -9.60 -9.83
CA ALA A 98 -11.94 -10.97 -9.56
C ALA A 98 -12.38 -11.67 -10.86
N THR A 99 -12.03 -12.94 -10.98
CA THR A 99 -12.36 -13.78 -12.14
C THR A 99 -13.05 -15.06 -11.68
N GLU A 100 -13.60 -15.84 -12.60
CA GLU A 100 -14.19 -17.15 -12.26
C GLU A 100 -13.15 -18.09 -11.59
N ALA A 101 -11.90 -18.04 -12.02
CA ALA A 101 -10.83 -18.84 -11.42
C ALA A 101 -10.32 -18.30 -10.08
N MET A 102 -10.44 -17.01 -9.85
CA MET A 102 -10.01 -16.31 -8.63
C MET A 102 -11.14 -15.37 -8.18
N PRO A 103 -12.21 -15.90 -7.58
CA PRO A 103 -13.44 -15.15 -7.36
C PRO A 103 -13.41 -14.18 -6.19
N TYR A 104 -12.39 -14.26 -5.33
CA TYR A 104 -12.33 -13.45 -4.13
C TYR A 104 -11.33 -12.30 -4.29
N ARG A 105 -11.69 -11.16 -3.73
CA ARG A 105 -10.82 -10.00 -3.56
C ARG A 105 -10.18 -10.05 -2.19
N LEU A 106 -8.85 -10.08 -2.14
CA LEU A 106 -8.08 -10.03 -0.91
C LEU A 106 -7.76 -8.58 -0.55
N VAL A 107 -8.19 -8.18 0.63
CA VAL A 107 -7.80 -6.92 1.29
C VAL A 107 -6.87 -7.23 2.45
N THR A 108 -5.69 -6.61 2.44
CA THR A 108 -4.72 -6.74 3.53
C THR A 108 -4.83 -5.50 4.42
N ALA A 109 -5.70 -5.54 5.41
CA ALA A 109 -5.89 -4.44 6.35
C ALA A 109 -4.84 -4.47 7.47
N PRO A 110 -4.43 -3.33 8.05
CA PRO A 110 -3.60 -3.33 9.25
C PRO A 110 -4.34 -3.94 10.44
N ALA A 111 -3.65 -4.80 11.21
CA ALA A 111 -4.18 -5.31 12.46
C ALA A 111 -4.32 -4.18 13.49
N ARG A 112 -5.35 -4.24 14.31
CA ARG A 112 -5.72 -3.15 15.23
C ARG A 112 -4.66 -2.82 16.26
N SER A 113 -3.94 -3.81 16.76
CA SER A 113 -2.95 -3.65 17.84
C SER A 113 -1.51 -3.57 17.33
N TYR A 114 -1.31 -3.59 16.03
CA TYR A 114 0.00 -3.41 15.40
C TYR A 114 0.05 -2.09 14.63
N LEU A 115 1.23 -1.47 14.59
CA LEU A 115 1.51 -0.33 13.74
C LEU A 115 2.54 -0.75 12.68
N ASN A 116 2.05 -1.17 11.53
CA ASN A 116 2.88 -1.87 10.54
C ASN A 116 3.62 -3.05 11.21
N SER A 117 4.94 -3.14 11.09
CA SER A 117 5.74 -4.16 11.77
C SER A 117 6.08 -3.82 13.23
N SER A 118 5.64 -2.67 13.74
CA SER A 118 5.88 -2.27 15.13
C SER A 118 4.85 -2.90 16.06
N PHE A 119 5.29 -3.23 17.28
CA PHE A 119 4.51 -3.86 18.35
C PHE A 119 4.18 -5.35 18.13
N THR A 120 4.62 -5.98 17.04
CA THR A 120 4.45 -7.43 16.81
C THR A 120 5.15 -8.28 17.86
N GLU A 121 6.23 -7.77 18.47
CA GLU A 121 6.98 -8.40 19.56
C GLU A 121 6.46 -8.01 20.95
N THR A 122 5.44 -7.13 21.03
CA THR A 122 4.88 -6.68 22.31
C THR A 122 3.87 -7.71 22.82
N PRO A 123 4.08 -8.36 23.99
CA PRO A 123 3.22 -9.44 24.46
C PRO A 123 1.74 -9.08 24.56
N THR A 124 1.43 -7.84 24.99
CA THR A 124 0.05 -7.36 25.12
C THR A 124 -0.63 -7.17 23.76
N SER A 125 0.10 -6.72 22.74
CA SER A 125 -0.43 -6.58 21.37
C SER A 125 -0.59 -7.95 20.75
N ALA A 126 0.41 -8.82 20.84
CA ALA A 126 0.35 -10.18 20.33
C ALA A 126 -0.82 -10.99 20.94
N ALA A 127 -1.04 -10.87 22.27
CA ALA A 127 -2.15 -11.55 22.93
C ALA A 127 -3.54 -11.03 22.52
N ARG A 128 -3.65 -9.82 22.00
CA ARG A 128 -4.93 -9.26 21.49
C ARG A 128 -5.24 -9.70 20.09
N GLU A 129 -4.22 -9.85 19.27
CA GLU A 129 -4.36 -10.25 17.87
C GLU A 129 -4.41 -11.77 17.70
N ASP A 130 -3.88 -12.54 18.69
CA ASP A 130 -3.86 -14.01 18.76
C ASP A 130 -3.10 -14.65 17.59
N LYS A 131 -3.74 -14.83 16.45
CA LYS A 131 -3.19 -15.47 15.25
C LYS A 131 -3.69 -14.80 13.96
N PRO A 132 -2.95 -14.92 12.85
CA PRO A 132 -3.45 -14.46 11.56
C PRO A 132 -4.66 -15.31 11.11
N THR A 133 -5.72 -14.64 10.70
CA THR A 133 -6.93 -15.26 10.17
C THR A 133 -7.37 -14.59 8.87
N VAL A 134 -8.14 -15.30 8.05
CA VAL A 134 -8.88 -14.73 6.93
C VAL A 134 -10.34 -14.54 7.34
N MET A 135 -10.79 -13.29 7.38
CA MET A 135 -12.20 -12.95 7.58
C MET A 135 -12.95 -13.15 6.27
N MET A 136 -14.07 -13.85 6.31
CA MET A 136 -14.90 -14.04 5.13
C MET A 136 -16.40 -14.00 5.49
N HIS A 137 -17.20 -13.57 4.53
CA HIS A 137 -18.64 -13.46 4.70
C HIS A 137 -19.28 -14.85 4.92
N PRO A 138 -20.32 -14.99 5.78
CA PRO A 138 -20.97 -16.27 6.04
C PRO A 138 -21.46 -17.02 4.79
N VAL A 139 -21.97 -16.30 3.79
CA VAL A 139 -22.40 -16.90 2.52
C VAL A 139 -21.23 -17.51 1.75
N ASP A 140 -20.09 -16.81 1.69
CA ASP A 140 -18.88 -17.32 1.03
C ASP A 140 -18.32 -18.54 1.78
N ALA A 141 -18.37 -18.52 3.12
CA ALA A 141 -17.96 -19.63 3.97
C ALA A 141 -18.85 -20.87 3.75
N GLU A 142 -20.17 -20.69 3.65
CA GLU A 142 -21.11 -21.76 3.33
C GLU A 142 -20.88 -22.35 1.94
N GLU A 143 -20.64 -21.50 0.93
CA GLU A 143 -20.38 -21.91 -0.46
C GLU A 143 -19.15 -22.83 -0.58
N ILE A 144 -18.10 -22.59 0.21
CA ILE A 144 -16.89 -23.45 0.23
C ILE A 144 -16.89 -24.52 1.34
N GLY A 145 -17.93 -24.52 2.19
CA GLY A 145 -18.14 -25.53 3.23
C GLY A 145 -17.17 -25.43 4.40
N VAL A 146 -16.92 -24.20 4.89
CA VAL A 146 -16.03 -23.92 6.03
C VAL A 146 -16.75 -23.15 7.13
N VAL A 147 -16.23 -23.28 8.35
CA VAL A 147 -16.65 -22.52 9.54
C VAL A 147 -15.46 -21.85 10.20
N THR A 148 -15.71 -21.00 11.17
CA THR A 148 -14.63 -20.40 11.98
C THR A 148 -13.73 -21.49 12.57
N ASP A 149 -12.41 -21.23 12.56
CA ASP A 149 -11.31 -22.12 12.94
C ASP A 149 -11.04 -23.27 11.97
N ASP A 150 -11.81 -23.43 10.90
CA ASP A 150 -11.41 -24.30 9.79
C ASP A 150 -10.19 -23.73 9.08
N ARG A 151 -9.43 -24.61 8.42
CA ARG A 151 -8.22 -24.24 7.72
C ARG A 151 -8.41 -24.23 6.21
N VAL A 152 -7.92 -23.16 5.58
CA VAL A 152 -7.98 -22.98 4.12
C VAL A 152 -6.61 -22.62 3.57
N THR A 153 -6.43 -22.82 2.27
CA THR A 153 -5.34 -22.24 1.49
C THR A 153 -5.88 -21.08 0.67
N LEU A 154 -5.32 -19.90 0.83
CA LEU A 154 -5.45 -18.79 -0.09
C LEU A 154 -4.39 -18.91 -1.18
N GLY A 155 -4.71 -18.59 -2.42
CA GLY A 155 -3.71 -18.65 -3.48
C GLY A 155 -4.05 -17.81 -4.70
N ASN A 156 -3.01 -17.51 -5.47
CA ASN A 156 -3.07 -16.90 -6.79
C ASN A 156 -1.84 -17.29 -7.62
N ASP A 157 -1.62 -16.62 -8.76
CA ASP A 157 -0.50 -16.90 -9.66
C ASP A 157 0.90 -16.68 -9.03
N ARG A 158 0.98 -15.97 -7.88
CA ARG A 158 2.24 -15.66 -7.19
C ARG A 158 2.60 -16.67 -6.10
N GLY A 159 1.61 -17.23 -5.43
CA GLY A 159 1.87 -18.19 -4.36
C GLY A 159 0.63 -18.65 -3.62
N GLU A 160 0.88 -19.39 -2.53
CA GLU A 160 -0.14 -19.99 -1.68
C GLU A 160 0.17 -19.73 -0.21
N LEU A 161 -0.88 -19.60 0.61
CA LEU A 161 -0.80 -19.34 2.04
C LEU A 161 -1.87 -20.13 2.80
N PRO A 162 -1.51 -21.09 3.66
CA PRO A 162 -2.42 -21.71 4.62
C PRO A 162 -2.78 -20.74 5.74
N ILE A 163 -4.07 -20.63 6.08
CA ILE A 163 -4.55 -19.72 7.11
C ILE A 163 -5.85 -20.23 7.73
N ASP A 164 -6.13 -19.83 8.97
CA ASP A 164 -7.37 -20.15 9.65
C ASP A 164 -8.50 -19.19 9.25
N VAL A 165 -9.72 -19.70 9.21
CA VAL A 165 -10.91 -18.95 8.84
C VAL A 165 -11.53 -18.25 10.05
N GLN A 166 -11.97 -17.02 9.86
CA GLN A 166 -12.91 -16.32 10.73
C GLN A 166 -14.14 -15.94 9.92
N VAL A 167 -15.27 -16.58 10.19
CA VAL A 167 -16.55 -16.20 9.56
C VAL A 167 -17.05 -14.92 10.22
N PHE A 168 -17.27 -13.87 9.41
CA PHE A 168 -17.63 -12.54 9.90
C PHE A 168 -18.55 -11.83 8.91
N ASP A 169 -19.73 -11.43 9.37
CA ASP A 169 -20.76 -10.77 8.56
C ASP A 169 -20.50 -9.29 8.28
N GLY A 170 -19.45 -8.72 8.90
CA GLY A 170 -19.02 -7.34 8.67
C GLY A 170 -18.17 -7.14 7.41
N VAL A 171 -17.81 -8.20 6.68
CA VAL A 171 -17.15 -8.11 5.37
C VAL A 171 -18.15 -8.29 4.24
N GLN A 172 -17.86 -7.73 3.08
CA GLN A 172 -18.73 -7.85 1.90
C GLN A 172 -18.55 -9.23 1.25
N LYS A 173 -19.63 -9.82 0.72
CA LYS A 173 -19.55 -11.06 -0.07
C LYS A 173 -18.55 -10.91 -1.24
N GLY A 174 -17.72 -11.93 -1.45
CA GLY A 174 -16.65 -11.95 -2.45
C GLY A 174 -15.40 -11.17 -2.05
N VAL A 175 -15.41 -10.53 -0.86
CA VAL A 175 -14.24 -9.84 -0.30
C VAL A 175 -13.78 -10.57 0.95
N VAL A 176 -12.51 -10.87 1.03
CA VAL A 176 -11.89 -11.43 2.23
C VAL A 176 -10.83 -10.51 2.77
N VAL A 177 -10.74 -10.44 4.09
CA VAL A 177 -9.79 -9.57 4.77
C VAL A 177 -8.82 -10.41 5.58
N VAL A 178 -7.54 -10.20 5.33
CA VAL A 178 -6.47 -10.69 6.20
C VAL A 178 -5.89 -9.48 6.90
N GLU A 179 -6.17 -9.34 8.18
CA GLU A 179 -5.51 -8.32 8.97
C GLU A 179 -4.02 -8.63 9.03
N SER A 180 -3.22 -7.74 8.47
CA SER A 180 -1.83 -8.02 8.19
C SER A 180 -0.88 -7.17 8.99
N ILE A 181 0.28 -7.49 8.86
CA ILE A 181 1.64 -7.19 9.21
C ILE A 181 2.09 -8.10 10.34
N TRP A 182 1.56 -9.29 10.29
CA TRP A 182 2.14 -10.40 11.03
C TRP A 182 3.53 -10.72 10.48
N PRO A 183 4.51 -10.99 11.35
CA PRO A 183 5.81 -11.47 10.89
C PRO A 183 5.65 -12.82 10.18
N ASN A 184 6.52 -13.10 9.23
CA ASN A 184 6.45 -14.32 8.42
C ASN A 184 6.42 -15.61 9.26
N ASN A 185 7.05 -15.63 10.43
CA ASN A 185 7.06 -16.78 11.35
C ASN A 185 5.73 -17.02 12.08
N ALA A 186 4.77 -16.09 11.98
CA ALA A 186 3.40 -16.31 12.47
C ALA A 186 2.57 -17.17 11.51
N PHE A 187 3.04 -17.36 10.28
CA PHE A 187 2.39 -18.21 9.29
C PHE A 187 3.08 -19.55 9.15
N GLU A 188 2.32 -20.57 8.82
CA GLU A 188 2.88 -21.88 8.49
C GLU A 188 3.81 -21.80 7.29
N GLY A 189 4.96 -22.48 7.38
CA GLY A 189 5.98 -22.44 6.34
C GLY A 189 6.79 -21.14 6.26
N GLY A 190 6.57 -20.19 7.20
CA GLY A 190 7.35 -18.96 7.28
C GLY A 190 7.13 -17.99 6.11
N LYS A 191 5.97 -18.04 5.46
CA LYS A 191 5.59 -17.15 4.35
C LYS A 191 4.37 -16.35 4.76
N GLY A 192 4.50 -15.03 4.81
CA GLY A 192 3.39 -14.12 5.13
C GLY A 192 2.55 -13.74 3.92
N ILE A 193 1.54 -12.90 4.16
CA ILE A 193 0.53 -12.49 3.18
C ILE A 193 1.13 -11.87 1.89
N ASN A 194 2.33 -11.33 1.97
CA ASN A 194 3.00 -10.72 0.81
C ASN A 194 3.28 -11.69 -0.35
N VAL A 195 3.21 -13.01 -0.12
CA VAL A 195 3.31 -14.00 -1.21
C VAL A 195 2.14 -13.90 -2.19
N LEU A 196 1.03 -13.28 -1.78
CA LEU A 196 -0.18 -13.10 -2.58
C LEU A 196 -0.31 -11.70 -3.17
N THR A 197 0.48 -10.72 -2.71
CA THR A 197 0.35 -9.32 -3.14
C THR A 197 1.20 -9.02 -4.36
N GLY A 198 0.68 -8.15 -5.24
CA GLY A 198 1.41 -7.65 -6.40
C GLY A 198 2.45 -6.60 -6.00
N ALA A 199 3.50 -6.48 -6.81
CA ALA A 199 4.53 -5.44 -6.66
C ALA A 199 4.53 -4.45 -7.84
N ASP A 200 3.55 -4.56 -8.73
CA ASP A 200 3.47 -3.70 -9.91
C ASP A 200 3.08 -2.28 -9.52
N PRO A 201 3.84 -1.28 -9.97
CA PRO A 201 3.49 0.10 -9.72
C PRO A 201 2.24 0.51 -10.49
N VAL A 202 1.38 1.28 -9.86
CA VAL A 202 0.10 1.75 -10.41
C VAL A 202 0.28 3.12 -11.05
N ALA A 203 -0.25 3.29 -12.27
CA ALA A 203 -0.31 4.61 -12.89
C ALA A 203 -1.19 5.56 -12.02
N PRO A 204 -0.93 6.88 -12.04
CA PRO A 204 0.12 7.56 -12.81
C PRO A 204 1.44 7.72 -12.07
N VAL A 205 1.50 7.49 -10.77
CA VAL A 205 2.65 7.86 -9.93
C VAL A 205 3.44 6.68 -9.37
N GLY A 206 3.08 5.46 -9.75
CA GLY A 206 3.81 4.26 -9.32
C GLY A 206 3.52 3.82 -7.89
N GLY A 207 2.36 4.15 -7.34
CA GLY A 207 1.92 3.64 -6.04
C GLY A 207 1.71 2.12 -6.04
N ALA A 208 1.69 1.49 -4.88
CA ALA A 208 1.43 0.06 -4.76
C ALA A 208 -0.07 -0.24 -4.62
N ALA A 209 -0.55 -1.30 -5.29
CA ALA A 209 -1.91 -1.80 -5.19
C ALA A 209 -1.98 -3.13 -4.44
N PHE A 210 -1.52 -3.14 -3.19
CA PHE A 210 -1.43 -4.35 -2.37
C PHE A 210 -2.71 -4.70 -1.60
N HIS A 211 -3.74 -3.86 -1.66
CA HIS A 211 -5.05 -4.11 -1.01
C HIS A 211 -6.12 -4.63 -1.98
N ASP A 212 -5.76 -4.98 -3.21
CA ASP A 212 -6.70 -5.27 -4.27
C ASP A 212 -6.21 -6.44 -5.12
N ASN A 213 -5.94 -7.56 -4.47
CA ASN A 213 -5.43 -8.74 -5.13
C ASN A 213 -6.53 -9.79 -5.29
N ARG A 214 -6.62 -10.44 -6.45
CA ARG A 214 -7.53 -11.56 -6.65
C ARG A 214 -6.92 -12.85 -6.14
N ILE A 215 -7.75 -13.70 -5.54
CA ILE A 215 -7.34 -15.00 -5.02
C ILE A 215 -8.44 -16.06 -5.21
N TRP A 216 -8.03 -17.32 -5.18
CA TRP A 216 -8.89 -18.45 -4.90
C TRP A 216 -8.71 -18.91 -3.45
N ILE A 217 -9.73 -19.64 -2.92
CA ILE A 217 -9.72 -20.24 -1.58
C ILE A 217 -10.05 -21.71 -1.70
N LYS A 218 -9.27 -22.57 -1.05
CA LYS A 218 -9.51 -24.02 -1.00
C LYS A 218 -9.46 -24.53 0.43
N ARG A 219 -10.42 -25.34 0.80
CA ARG A 219 -10.39 -26.03 2.10
C ARG A 219 -9.20 -26.99 2.18
N ILE A 220 -8.52 -27.03 3.31
CA ILE A 220 -7.53 -28.05 3.64
C ILE A 220 -8.28 -29.21 4.30
N SER A 221 -8.09 -30.40 3.77
CA SER A 221 -8.73 -31.66 4.24
C SER A 221 -8.09 -32.14 5.54
#